data_dfc5bf41f5ed6fa118bff99627261270
#
_entry.id   dfc5bf41f5ed6fa118bff99627261270
#
_cell.length_a   1.000
_cell.length_b   1.000
_cell.length_c   1.000
_cell.angle_alpha   90.00
_cell.angle_beta   90.00
_cell.angle_gamma   90.00
#
_symmetry.space_group_name_H-M   'P 1'
#
loop_
_entity.id
_entity.type
_entity.pdbx_description
1 polymer ?
#
loop_
_entity_poly.entity_id
_entity_poly.type
_entity_poly.pdbx_seq_one_letter_code
_entity_poly.pdbx_strand_id
1 'polypeptide(L)'
;MVSIKRMIKKNKLLFIIFLIITLVIYICLNIVIGCFINLQKSLTNYSQDTVSFEIEGAVNNISMKNIIDSVANEKSFIEFNMKEKIEEKYMVSSMFRGEYSQMKIPLKDGRLFSLEDYKKHNFTMIVKDNVYDSLKEQNLINVSDGKEYIDYCGDKYEIIGIIDSDKANSYSDIYINIYSAIDNKKIIDTVSSYCFIYDCGENTKSNLKRMSDMYQNIQIKITDIVNEQNPIVSSIDFNRIYVFAMILIMIISFITITNISTYWIREKTKELAVRKLVGAHNSSLAIMTMNTYLTVCILGMISGGIIFEVLKREGILKLFINYETKFSDDLIIFLVSLIILILFSLLILIKPIVKVCKLQINEVIRGED
;
A
#
# COMPACT_ATOMS: atom_id res chain seq x y z
N MET A 1 -27.74 -24.63 -14.15
CA MET A 1 -27.02 -25.66 -13.38
C MET A 1 -26.64 -26.92 -14.21
N VAL A 2 -27.49 -27.43 -15.08
CA VAL A 2 -27.18 -28.61 -15.93
C VAL A 2 -26.01 -28.38 -16.90
N SER A 3 -25.85 -27.15 -17.45
CA SER A 3 -24.77 -26.79 -18.38
C SER A 3 -23.36 -26.87 -17.74
N ILE A 4 -23.22 -26.47 -16.48
CA ILE A 4 -21.92 -26.42 -15.79
C ILE A 4 -21.44 -27.83 -15.43
N LYS A 5 -22.33 -28.69 -14.92
CA LYS A 5 -22.00 -30.12 -14.66
C LYS A 5 -21.54 -30.83 -15.93
N ARG A 6 -22.14 -30.55 -17.08
CA ARG A 6 -21.72 -31.09 -18.40
C ARG A 6 -20.35 -30.51 -18.83
N MET A 7 -20.11 -29.22 -18.61
CA MET A 7 -18.84 -28.56 -18.91
C MET A 7 -17.68 -29.18 -18.09
N ILE A 8 -17.89 -29.33 -16.77
CA ILE A 8 -16.91 -29.95 -15.88
C ILE A 8 -16.62 -31.39 -16.28
N LYS A 9 -17.64 -32.14 -16.73
CA LYS A 9 -17.50 -33.55 -17.09
C LYS A 9 -16.81 -33.77 -18.44
N LYS A 10 -16.99 -32.85 -19.41
CA LYS A 10 -16.49 -33.03 -20.80
C LYS A 10 -15.10 -32.36 -20.96
N ASN A 11 -14.85 -31.19 -20.34
CA ASN A 11 -13.63 -30.41 -20.53
C ASN A 11 -13.09 -29.88 -19.20
N LYS A 12 -12.75 -30.80 -18.28
CA LYS A 12 -12.24 -30.48 -16.94
C LYS A 12 -11.04 -29.53 -16.98
N LEU A 13 -10.11 -29.79 -17.88
CA LEU A 13 -8.86 -29.00 -18.00
C LEU A 13 -9.16 -27.54 -18.37
N LEU A 14 -10.01 -27.31 -19.36
CA LEU A 14 -10.41 -25.96 -19.79
C LEU A 14 -11.12 -25.18 -18.68
N PHE A 15 -12.01 -25.84 -17.93
CA PHE A 15 -12.69 -25.25 -16.78
C PHE A 15 -11.70 -24.86 -15.67
N ILE A 16 -10.74 -25.74 -15.35
CA ILE A 16 -9.72 -25.49 -14.34
C ILE A 16 -8.83 -24.31 -14.75
N ILE A 17 -8.37 -24.28 -16.01
CA ILE A 17 -7.53 -23.18 -16.50
C ILE A 17 -8.29 -21.84 -16.43
N PHE A 18 -9.55 -21.84 -16.86
CA PHE A 18 -10.39 -20.64 -16.81
C PHE A 18 -10.59 -20.15 -15.35
N LEU A 19 -10.82 -21.08 -14.43
CA LEU A 19 -10.96 -20.77 -13.00
C LEU A 19 -9.66 -20.23 -12.39
N ILE A 20 -8.52 -20.84 -12.71
CA ILE A 20 -7.21 -20.36 -12.23
C ILE A 20 -6.94 -18.95 -12.74
N ILE A 21 -7.20 -18.66 -14.01
CA ILE A 21 -6.95 -17.33 -14.57
C ILE A 21 -7.85 -16.28 -13.93
N THR A 22 -9.15 -16.58 -13.74
CA THR A 22 -10.06 -15.65 -13.04
C THR A 22 -9.68 -15.41 -11.60
N LEU A 23 -9.19 -16.42 -10.90
CA LEU A 23 -8.65 -16.33 -9.55
C LEU A 23 -7.41 -15.40 -9.52
N VAL A 24 -6.46 -15.59 -10.44
CA VAL A 24 -5.25 -14.74 -10.53
C VAL A 24 -5.63 -13.28 -10.81
N ILE A 25 -6.53 -13.03 -11.76
CA ILE A 25 -7.03 -11.67 -12.05
C ILE A 25 -7.62 -11.04 -10.79
N TYR A 26 -8.43 -11.78 -10.04
CA TYR A 26 -9.06 -11.28 -8.83
C TYR A 26 -8.03 -10.91 -7.76
N ILE A 27 -7.04 -11.76 -7.51
CA ILE A 27 -5.96 -11.47 -6.55
C ILE A 27 -5.18 -10.22 -6.99
N CYS A 28 -4.77 -10.14 -8.26
CA CYS A 28 -4.04 -8.97 -8.77
C CYS A 28 -4.85 -7.68 -8.62
N LEU A 29 -6.16 -7.72 -8.91
CA LEU A 29 -7.06 -6.57 -8.75
C LEU A 29 -7.11 -6.11 -7.29
N ASN A 30 -7.28 -7.03 -6.33
CA ASN A 30 -7.32 -6.68 -4.91
C ASN A 30 -6.00 -6.05 -4.44
N ILE A 31 -4.86 -6.56 -4.89
CA ILE A 31 -3.56 -5.99 -4.57
C ILE A 31 -3.42 -4.57 -5.13
N VAL A 32 -3.75 -4.36 -6.42
CA VAL A 32 -3.63 -3.04 -7.07
C VAL A 32 -4.56 -2.02 -6.41
N ILE A 33 -5.83 -2.38 -6.16
CA ILE A 33 -6.80 -1.50 -5.53
C ILE A 33 -6.38 -1.18 -4.08
N GLY A 34 -5.92 -2.18 -3.34
CA GLY A 34 -5.44 -2.01 -1.97
C GLY A 34 -4.21 -1.09 -1.90
N CYS A 35 -3.24 -1.26 -2.79
CA CYS A 35 -2.11 -0.34 -2.93
C CYS A 35 -2.59 1.09 -3.22
N PHE A 36 -3.59 1.26 -4.09
CA PHE A 36 -4.14 2.58 -4.41
C PHE A 36 -4.86 3.22 -3.22
N ILE A 37 -5.63 2.44 -2.44
CA ILE A 37 -6.31 2.95 -1.24
C ILE A 37 -5.31 3.31 -0.15
N ASN A 38 -4.29 2.48 0.09
CA ASN A 38 -3.22 2.79 1.05
C ASN A 38 -2.50 4.07 0.66
N LEU A 39 -2.27 4.24 -0.63
CA LEU A 39 -1.73 5.46 -1.18
C LEU A 39 -2.58 6.68 -0.89
N GLN A 40 -3.85 6.63 -1.25
CA GLN A 40 -4.78 7.74 -1.03
C GLN A 40 -4.84 8.12 0.45
N LYS A 41 -4.78 7.13 1.35
CA LYS A 41 -4.74 7.37 2.80
C LYS A 41 -3.44 8.04 3.26
N SER A 42 -2.30 7.61 2.76
CA SER A 42 -1.03 8.27 3.08
C SER A 42 -1.05 9.73 2.65
N LEU A 43 -1.67 10.03 1.50
CA LEU A 43 -1.79 11.40 0.98
C LEU A 43 -2.78 12.28 1.76
N THR A 44 -3.89 11.70 2.25
CA THR A 44 -4.85 12.46 3.08
C THR A 44 -4.31 12.75 4.48
N ASN A 45 -3.27 12.04 4.91
CA ASN A 45 -2.58 12.32 6.16
C ASN A 45 -1.56 13.46 6.06
N TYR A 46 -1.13 13.83 4.84
CA TYR A 46 -0.34 15.02 4.62
C TYR A 46 -1.28 16.22 4.59
N SER A 47 -1.12 17.17 5.51
CA SER A 47 -1.80 18.46 5.42
C SER A 47 -1.37 19.17 4.14
N GLN A 48 -2.21 20.07 3.62
CA GLN A 48 -1.87 20.87 2.43
C GLN A 48 -0.58 21.69 2.63
N ASP A 49 -0.14 21.84 3.88
CA ASP A 49 1.02 22.62 4.30
C ASP A 49 2.20 21.72 4.72
N THR A 50 2.46 20.64 4.00
CA THR A 50 3.61 19.76 4.26
C THR A 50 4.80 20.16 3.38
N VAL A 51 5.93 20.40 4.01
CA VAL A 51 7.21 20.72 3.35
C VAL A 51 8.21 19.63 3.69
N SER A 52 8.87 19.08 2.68
CA SER A 52 10.08 18.30 2.89
C SER A 52 11.30 19.15 2.59
N PHE A 53 12.36 18.94 3.33
CA PHE A 53 13.63 19.54 3.02
C PHE A 53 14.77 18.55 3.24
N GLU A 54 15.77 18.65 2.40
CA GLU A 54 16.99 17.87 2.49
C GLU A 54 18.13 18.78 2.90
N ILE A 55 18.90 18.33 3.89
CA ILE A 55 20.08 19.04 4.34
C ILE A 55 21.30 18.36 3.76
N GLU A 56 22.07 19.06 2.95
CA GLU A 56 23.35 18.61 2.39
C GLU A 56 24.48 19.46 2.97
N GLY A 57 25.58 18.84 3.38
CA GLY A 57 26.78 19.53 3.85
C GLY A 57 27.23 19.18 5.26
N ALA A 58 28.21 19.91 5.76
CA ALA A 58 28.76 19.70 7.11
C ALA A 58 27.86 20.35 8.17
N VAL A 59 26.96 19.57 8.73
CA VAL A 59 26.01 20.01 9.76
C VAL A 59 26.63 19.73 11.14
N ASN A 60 26.62 20.72 12.03
CA ASN A 60 26.95 20.53 13.43
C ASN A 60 25.69 20.66 14.31
N ASN A 61 25.79 20.27 15.59
CA ASN A 61 24.67 20.30 16.53
C ASN A 61 24.01 21.68 16.63
N ILE A 62 24.82 22.75 16.61
CA ILE A 62 24.35 24.13 16.76
C ILE A 62 23.57 24.55 15.53
N SER A 63 24.08 24.29 14.32
CA SER A 63 23.39 24.63 13.08
C SER A 63 22.11 23.84 12.92
N MET A 64 22.12 22.53 13.26
CA MET A 64 20.94 21.70 13.23
C MET A 64 19.86 22.16 14.20
N LYS A 65 20.23 22.46 15.44
CA LYS A 65 19.32 23.00 16.43
C LYS A 65 18.68 24.30 15.93
N ASN A 66 19.48 25.24 15.43
CA ASN A 66 18.97 26.52 14.92
C ASN A 66 18.02 26.35 13.72
N ILE A 67 18.29 25.37 12.84
CA ILE A 67 17.39 25.03 11.73
C ILE A 67 16.07 24.53 12.28
N ILE A 68 16.07 23.56 13.21
CA ILE A 68 14.86 23.01 13.81
C ILE A 68 14.10 24.10 14.59
N ASP A 69 14.78 24.90 15.42
CA ASP A 69 14.14 25.98 16.20
C ASP A 69 13.50 27.04 15.29
N SER A 70 14.03 27.25 14.08
CA SER A 70 13.47 28.21 13.12
C SER A 70 12.14 27.79 12.54
N VAL A 71 11.83 26.47 12.56
CA VAL A 71 10.63 25.87 11.95
C VAL A 71 9.70 25.20 12.98
N ALA A 72 10.22 24.91 14.18
CA ALA A 72 9.44 24.36 15.28
C ALA A 72 8.46 25.42 15.82
N ASN A 73 7.19 25.09 15.82
CA ASN A 73 6.13 25.93 16.37
C ASN A 73 5.05 25.05 17.02
N GLU A 74 4.06 25.69 17.67
CA GLU A 74 3.03 24.98 18.41
C GLU A 74 2.12 24.08 17.56
N LYS A 75 2.07 24.29 16.24
CA LYS A 75 1.28 23.48 15.30
C LYS A 75 2.12 22.47 14.54
N SER A 76 3.42 22.70 14.42
CA SER A 76 4.27 21.86 13.56
C SER A 76 4.46 20.45 14.12
N PHE A 77 4.56 19.51 13.19
CA PHE A 77 5.11 18.17 13.41
C PHE A 77 6.33 18.03 12.52
N ILE A 78 7.49 17.77 13.12
CA ILE A 78 8.74 17.62 12.40
C ILE A 78 9.22 16.19 12.58
N GLU A 79 9.47 15.51 11.49
CA GLU A 79 10.02 14.15 11.46
C GLU A 79 11.32 14.12 10.68
N PHE A 80 12.31 13.47 11.25
CA PHE A 80 13.65 13.38 10.73
C PHE A 80 14.12 11.92 10.74
N ASN A 81 14.31 11.34 9.56
CA ASN A 81 14.71 9.95 9.45
C ASN A 81 16.17 9.75 9.83
N MET A 82 16.42 8.83 10.75
CA MET A 82 17.76 8.46 11.18
C MET A 82 18.32 7.38 10.24
N LYS A 83 19.64 7.44 9.96
CA LYS A 83 20.29 6.39 9.16
C LYS A 83 20.51 5.11 9.95
N GLU A 84 20.88 5.25 11.22
CA GLU A 84 21.12 4.10 12.09
C GLU A 84 19.80 3.48 12.51
N LYS A 85 19.72 2.17 12.37
CA LYS A 85 18.57 1.34 12.76
C LYS A 85 18.90 0.62 14.06
N ILE A 86 17.86 0.26 14.81
CA ILE A 86 18.03 -0.70 15.92
C ILE A 86 17.99 -2.10 15.32
N GLU A 87 18.99 -2.93 15.67
CA GLU A 87 19.17 -4.30 15.13
C GLU A 87 19.19 -4.37 13.59
N GLU A 88 19.72 -3.34 12.93
CA GLU A 88 19.74 -3.21 11.45
C GLU A 88 18.37 -3.37 10.77
N LYS A 89 17.33 -3.54 11.54
CA LYS A 89 15.96 -3.87 11.09
C LYS A 89 14.97 -2.75 11.35
N TYR A 90 14.95 -2.19 12.58
CA TYR A 90 13.92 -1.26 12.98
C TYR A 90 14.29 0.18 12.66
N MET A 91 13.42 0.85 11.90
CA MET A 91 13.62 2.24 11.49
C MET A 91 13.38 3.19 12.64
N VAL A 92 14.35 4.09 12.87
CA VAL A 92 14.27 5.13 13.89
C VAL A 92 14.10 6.48 13.21
N SER A 93 13.18 7.28 13.72
CA SER A 93 13.07 8.71 13.39
C SER A 93 13.13 9.56 14.64
N SER A 94 13.69 10.74 14.51
CA SER A 94 13.54 11.77 15.54
C SER A 94 12.30 12.61 15.26
N MET A 95 11.61 13.05 16.31
CA MET A 95 10.34 13.72 16.21
C MET A 95 10.26 14.94 17.12
N PHE A 96 9.70 16.04 16.58
CA PHE A 96 9.16 17.15 17.35
C PHE A 96 7.66 17.25 17.05
N ARG A 97 6.84 17.41 18.09
CA ARG A 97 5.41 17.61 17.97
C ARG A 97 4.98 18.82 18.80
N GLY A 98 4.47 19.84 18.13
CA GLY A 98 3.84 20.98 18.78
C GLY A 98 2.55 20.58 19.48
N GLU A 99 2.15 21.35 20.47
CA GLU A 99 0.95 21.07 21.30
C GLU A 99 -0.35 21.03 20.51
N TYR A 100 -0.47 21.89 19.49
CA TYR A 100 -1.65 22.00 18.62
C TYR A 100 -1.48 21.34 17.26
N SER A 101 -0.48 20.48 17.10
CA SER A 101 -0.30 19.72 15.86
C SER A 101 -1.49 18.82 15.58
N GLN A 102 -1.99 18.85 14.34
CA GLN A 102 -3.09 18.00 13.89
C GLN A 102 -2.67 16.53 13.69
N MET A 103 -1.36 16.28 13.63
CA MET A 103 -0.83 14.93 13.48
C MET A 103 -1.14 14.07 14.70
N LYS A 104 -2.01 13.06 14.50
CA LYS A 104 -2.44 12.15 15.57
C LYS A 104 -1.58 10.90 15.57
N ILE A 105 -0.90 10.65 16.67
CA ILE A 105 -0.18 9.40 16.93
C ILE A 105 -1.04 8.58 17.90
N PRO A 106 -1.63 7.46 17.45
CA PRO A 106 -2.45 6.63 18.32
C PRO A 106 -1.55 5.88 19.31
N LEU A 107 -1.70 6.13 20.59
CA LEU A 107 -1.02 5.39 21.64
C LEU A 107 -1.87 4.21 22.11
N LYS A 108 -1.20 3.11 22.40
CA LYS A 108 -1.75 1.95 23.09
C LYS A 108 -1.53 2.06 24.59
N ASP A 109 -0.36 2.60 24.98
CA ASP A 109 0.03 2.83 26.37
C ASP A 109 1.02 3.99 26.49
N GLY A 110 1.17 4.56 27.69
CA GLY A 110 2.11 5.62 27.97
C GLY A 110 1.68 7.00 27.46
N ARG A 111 2.67 7.82 27.10
CA ARG A 111 2.46 9.23 26.68
C ARG A 111 3.32 9.61 25.47
N LEU A 112 2.95 10.69 24.80
CA LEU A 112 3.80 11.37 23.81
C LEU A 112 4.85 12.25 24.48
N PHE A 113 5.80 12.76 23.68
CA PHE A 113 6.77 13.75 24.14
C PHE A 113 6.03 15.01 24.60
N SER A 114 6.47 15.53 25.75
CA SER A 114 6.00 16.78 26.32
C SER A 114 6.94 17.93 25.95
N LEU A 115 6.47 19.17 26.07
CA LEU A 115 7.32 20.35 25.92
C LEU A 115 8.52 20.36 26.88
N GLU A 116 8.37 19.72 28.06
CA GLU A 116 9.44 19.58 29.03
C GLU A 116 10.52 18.60 28.54
N ASP A 117 10.12 17.49 27.88
CA ASP A 117 11.07 16.54 27.29
C ASP A 117 11.91 17.22 26.19
N TYR A 118 11.29 18.09 25.39
CA TYR A 118 12.02 18.87 24.37
C TYR A 118 12.96 19.90 25.00
N LYS A 119 12.51 20.67 25.98
CA LYS A 119 13.31 21.70 26.64
C LYS A 119 14.51 21.15 27.42
N LYS A 120 14.35 19.97 28.05
CA LYS A 120 15.40 19.31 28.80
C LYS A 120 16.24 18.36 27.94
N HIS A 121 15.92 18.21 26.65
CA HIS A 121 16.56 17.25 25.74
C HIS A 121 16.58 15.83 26.31
N ASN A 122 15.47 15.41 26.96
CA ASN A 122 15.39 14.10 27.58
C ASN A 122 15.59 13.00 26.55
N PHE A 123 16.42 12.00 26.89
CA PHE A 123 16.60 10.79 26.07
C PHE A 123 15.39 9.87 26.25
N THR A 124 14.35 10.16 25.51
CA THR A 124 13.08 9.43 25.56
C THR A 124 12.70 8.91 24.17
N MET A 125 11.99 7.78 24.14
CA MET A 125 11.52 7.18 22.91
C MET A 125 10.09 6.66 23.02
N ILE A 126 9.46 6.52 21.86
CA ILE A 126 8.14 5.93 21.69
C ILE A 126 8.27 4.82 20.65
N VAL A 127 7.74 3.64 20.93
CA VAL A 127 7.96 2.42 20.15
C VAL A 127 6.63 1.87 19.66
N LYS A 128 6.55 1.33 18.44
CA LYS A 128 5.37 0.56 17.99
C LYS A 128 5.22 -0.72 18.81
N ASP A 129 3.99 -1.14 19.12
CA ASP A 129 3.72 -2.28 19.98
C ASP A 129 4.30 -3.59 19.44
N ASN A 130 4.19 -3.85 18.14
CA ASN A 130 4.78 -5.04 17.51
C ASN A 130 6.32 -5.05 17.59
N VAL A 131 6.94 -3.88 17.55
CA VAL A 131 8.41 -3.73 17.71
C VAL A 131 8.80 -3.87 19.17
N TYR A 132 8.03 -3.26 20.08
CA TYR A 132 8.25 -3.39 21.52
C TYR A 132 8.22 -4.86 21.96
N ASP A 133 7.21 -5.63 21.53
CA ASP A 133 7.11 -7.05 21.86
C ASP A 133 8.32 -7.84 21.33
N SER A 134 8.75 -7.56 20.10
CA SER A 134 9.93 -8.21 19.51
C SER A 134 11.23 -7.86 20.22
N LEU A 135 11.43 -6.59 20.61
CA LEU A 135 12.62 -6.16 21.37
C LEU A 135 12.66 -6.76 22.77
N LYS A 136 11.48 -6.95 23.38
CA LYS A 136 11.34 -7.60 24.68
C LYS A 136 11.69 -9.08 24.63
N GLU A 137 11.22 -9.79 23.61
CA GLU A 137 11.58 -11.19 23.34
C GLU A 137 13.09 -11.39 23.13
N GLN A 138 13.75 -10.41 22.53
CA GLN A 138 15.19 -10.40 22.28
C GLN A 138 16.02 -9.93 23.50
N ASN A 139 15.38 -9.61 24.62
CA ASN A 139 16.02 -9.08 25.84
C ASN A 139 16.83 -7.78 25.61
N LEU A 140 16.40 -6.94 24.66
CA LEU A 140 17.02 -5.64 24.35
C LEU A 140 16.46 -4.50 25.20
N ILE A 141 15.39 -4.74 25.95
CA ILE A 141 14.79 -3.77 26.86
C ILE A 141 15.36 -4.00 28.26
N ASN A 142 16.07 -3.00 28.75
CA ASN A 142 16.64 -2.98 30.07
C ASN A 142 15.68 -2.30 31.05
N VAL A 143 15.50 -2.88 32.25
CA VAL A 143 14.64 -2.30 33.29
C VAL A 143 15.52 -1.77 34.42
N SER A 144 15.37 -0.49 34.76
CA SER A 144 16.05 0.16 35.89
C SER A 144 15.09 1.16 36.56
N ASP A 145 15.02 1.14 37.88
CA ASP A 145 14.14 2.03 38.66
C ASP A 145 12.65 2.02 38.22
N GLY A 146 12.16 0.86 37.78
CA GLY A 146 10.78 0.71 37.32
C GLY A 146 10.49 1.34 35.97
N LYS A 147 11.52 1.74 35.22
CA LYS A 147 11.45 2.28 33.87
C LYS A 147 12.13 1.35 32.88
N GLU A 148 11.67 1.36 31.67
CA GLU A 148 12.19 0.55 30.56
C GLU A 148 13.07 1.41 29.64
N TYR A 149 14.22 0.87 29.24
CA TYR A 149 15.22 1.58 28.45
C TYR A 149 15.70 0.71 27.28
N ILE A 150 16.06 1.39 26.19
CA ILE A 150 16.76 0.80 25.05
C ILE A 150 18.05 1.59 24.84
N ASP A 151 19.16 0.86 24.63
CA ASP A 151 20.44 1.47 24.26
C ASP A 151 20.42 1.76 22.75
N TYR A 152 20.58 3.04 22.37
CA TYR A 152 20.64 3.47 20.98
C TYR A 152 21.77 4.48 20.78
N CYS A 153 22.66 4.19 19.83
CA CYS A 153 23.85 5.01 19.52
C CYS A 153 24.75 5.32 20.73
N GLY A 154 24.71 4.49 21.77
CA GLY A 154 25.53 4.61 22.99
C GLY A 154 24.87 5.40 24.11
N ASP A 155 23.65 5.88 23.93
CA ASP A 155 22.86 6.53 24.98
C ASP A 155 21.65 5.66 25.35
N LYS A 156 21.16 5.80 26.60
CA LYS A 156 20.00 5.08 27.11
C LYS A 156 18.75 5.91 26.91
N TYR A 157 17.82 5.41 26.11
CA TYR A 157 16.54 6.04 25.87
C TYR A 157 15.44 5.37 26.70
N GLU A 158 14.72 6.16 27.50
CA GLU A 158 13.55 5.71 28.26
C GLU A 158 12.36 5.52 27.31
N ILE A 159 11.71 4.36 27.36
CA ILE A 159 10.46 4.11 26.63
C ILE A 159 9.33 4.79 27.42
N ILE A 160 8.74 5.84 26.84
CA ILE A 160 7.67 6.61 27.47
C ILE A 160 6.30 6.35 26.90
N GLY A 161 6.21 5.67 25.76
CA GLY A 161 4.92 5.36 25.13
C GLY A 161 5.02 4.26 24.09
N ILE A 162 3.91 3.59 23.89
CA ILE A 162 3.73 2.50 22.92
C ILE A 162 2.68 2.91 21.91
N ILE A 163 3.04 2.92 20.63
CA ILE A 163 2.16 3.26 19.52
C ILE A 163 1.34 2.03 19.14
N ASP A 164 0.05 2.22 18.92
CA ASP A 164 -0.86 1.21 18.35
C ASP A 164 -0.53 1.04 16.85
N SER A 165 0.20 -0.01 16.50
CA SER A 165 0.63 -0.28 15.11
C SER A 165 -0.54 -0.50 14.15
N ASP A 166 -1.68 -0.99 14.65
CA ASP A 166 -2.86 -1.23 13.83
C ASP A 166 -3.58 0.07 13.42
N LYS A 167 -3.38 1.14 14.20
CA LYS A 167 -4.00 2.46 13.95
C LYS A 167 -3.00 3.50 13.46
N ALA A 168 -1.71 3.25 13.64
CA ALA A 168 -0.68 4.20 13.23
C ALA A 168 -0.41 4.09 11.73
N ASN A 169 -0.39 5.25 11.06
CA ASN A 169 0.06 5.36 9.67
C ASN A 169 1.48 5.94 9.62
N SER A 170 2.36 5.53 10.55
CA SER A 170 3.73 6.05 10.63
C SER A 170 4.71 5.14 9.90
N TYR A 171 5.68 5.74 9.20
CA TYR A 171 6.72 5.00 8.49
C TYR A 171 7.78 4.43 9.43
N SER A 172 8.04 5.10 10.56
CA SER A 172 9.07 4.70 11.50
C SER A 172 8.54 3.77 12.57
N ASP A 173 9.39 2.86 12.99
CA ASP A 173 9.07 1.86 14.00
C ASP A 173 9.27 2.41 15.40
N ILE A 174 10.20 3.36 15.55
CA ILE A 174 10.61 3.98 16.79
C ILE A 174 10.78 5.47 16.57
N TYR A 175 10.28 6.27 17.50
CA TYR A 175 10.51 7.71 17.54
C TYR A 175 11.29 8.11 18.75
N ILE A 176 12.29 8.97 18.56
CA ILE A 176 13.08 9.59 19.62
C ILE A 176 12.86 11.09 19.66
N ASN A 177 13.12 11.72 20.80
CA ASN A 177 13.06 13.17 20.94
C ASN A 177 14.09 13.83 20.02
N ILE A 178 13.65 14.77 19.18
CA ILE A 178 14.50 15.42 18.17
C ILE A 178 15.70 16.14 18.78
N TYR A 179 15.55 16.77 19.94
CA TYR A 179 16.65 17.48 20.59
C TYR A 179 17.67 16.54 21.22
N SER A 180 17.23 15.39 21.75
CA SER A 180 18.16 14.35 22.21
C SER A 180 18.93 13.74 21.02
N ALA A 181 18.27 13.62 19.87
CA ALA A 181 18.93 13.17 18.64
C ALA A 181 20.01 14.15 18.16
N ILE A 182 19.74 15.47 18.27
CA ILE A 182 20.71 16.52 17.92
C ILE A 182 21.91 16.51 18.88
N ASP A 183 21.71 16.26 20.16
CA ASP A 183 22.80 16.21 21.15
C ASP A 183 23.69 14.98 20.99
N ASN A 184 23.16 13.90 20.42
CA ASN A 184 23.92 12.68 20.14
C ASN A 184 24.79 12.85 18.89
N LYS A 185 26.10 13.09 19.07
CA LYS A 185 27.04 13.36 17.97
C LYS A 185 27.08 12.26 16.90
N LYS A 186 26.87 11.01 17.27
CA LYS A 186 26.86 9.89 16.30
C LYS A 186 25.69 9.96 15.34
N ILE A 187 24.58 10.54 15.75
CA ILE A 187 23.39 10.69 14.93
C ILE A 187 23.59 11.80 13.89
N ILE A 188 24.28 12.88 14.26
CA ILE A 188 24.48 14.05 13.38
C ILE A 188 25.56 13.81 12.33
N ASP A 189 26.63 13.10 12.67
CA ASP A 189 27.73 12.80 11.72
C ASP A 189 27.28 11.93 10.53
N THR A 190 26.09 11.35 10.60
CA THR A 190 25.54 10.46 9.57
C THR A 190 24.56 11.14 8.60
N VAL A 191 24.35 12.46 8.69
CA VAL A 191 23.24 13.14 8.03
C VAL A 191 23.52 13.56 6.57
N SER A 192 22.97 12.79 5.63
CA SER A 192 22.23 13.35 4.50
C SER A 192 20.75 12.99 4.74
N SER A 193 19.95 13.90 5.24
CA SER A 193 18.68 13.49 5.84
C SER A 193 17.53 14.26 5.26
N TYR A 194 16.49 13.51 4.89
CA TYR A 194 15.20 14.07 4.59
C TYR A 194 14.47 14.40 5.88
N CYS A 195 14.03 15.64 6.00
CA CYS A 195 13.20 16.11 7.07
C CYS A 195 11.81 16.46 6.53
N PHE A 196 10.78 16.05 7.22
CA PHE A 196 9.39 16.36 6.89
C PHE A 196 8.82 17.29 7.96
N ILE A 197 8.19 18.37 7.52
CA ILE A 197 7.44 19.29 8.38
C ILE A 197 6.00 19.26 7.94
N TYR A 198 5.14 18.84 8.83
CA TYR A 198 3.69 18.86 8.67
C TYR A 198 3.12 20.06 9.40
N ASP A 199 1.99 20.58 8.95
CA ASP A 199 1.33 21.76 9.51
C ASP A 199 2.27 22.96 9.60
N CYS A 200 3.08 23.17 8.55
CA CYS A 200 4.04 24.27 8.51
C CYS A 200 3.31 25.62 8.44
N GLY A 201 3.78 26.57 9.25
CA GLY A 201 3.28 27.94 9.20
C GLY A 201 3.74 28.66 7.94
N GLU A 202 3.07 29.79 7.61
CA GLU A 202 3.36 30.61 6.42
C GLU A 202 4.83 31.00 6.23
N ASN A 203 5.59 31.09 7.32
CA ASN A 203 6.99 31.52 7.31
C ASN A 203 8.02 30.37 7.23
N THR A 204 7.61 29.11 7.20
CA THR A 204 8.52 27.96 7.28
C THR A 204 9.54 27.95 6.14
N LYS A 205 9.09 28.15 4.90
CA LYS A 205 9.97 28.20 3.73
C LYS A 205 10.94 29.37 3.77
N SER A 206 10.48 30.56 4.15
CA SER A 206 11.32 31.75 4.28
C SER A 206 12.35 31.58 5.39
N ASN A 207 11.99 30.93 6.50
CA ASN A 207 12.91 30.62 7.58
C ASN A 207 13.98 29.61 7.15
N LEU A 208 13.61 28.53 6.47
CA LEU A 208 14.56 27.54 5.93
C LEU A 208 15.53 28.18 4.93
N LYS A 209 15.03 29.03 4.03
CA LYS A 209 15.87 29.77 3.06
C LYS A 209 16.85 30.69 3.80
N ARG A 210 16.40 31.44 4.80
CA ARG A 210 17.26 32.30 5.62
C ARG A 210 18.35 31.49 6.36
N MET A 211 18.01 30.28 6.85
CA MET A 211 19.00 29.39 7.48
C MET A 211 20.02 28.89 6.46
N SER A 212 19.61 28.53 5.25
CA SER A 212 20.53 28.15 4.17
C SER A 212 21.47 29.29 3.80
N ASP A 213 20.99 30.53 3.74
CA ASP A 213 21.81 31.72 3.44
C ASP A 213 22.78 32.05 4.61
N MET A 214 22.39 31.75 5.85
CA MET A 214 23.21 32.00 7.04
C MET A 214 24.37 31.00 7.17
N TYR A 215 24.17 29.75 6.79
CA TYR A 215 25.15 28.67 6.90
C TYR A 215 25.75 28.34 5.52
N GLN A 216 26.84 28.99 5.12
CA GLN A 216 27.46 28.83 3.78
C GLN A 216 27.88 27.38 3.46
N ASN A 217 28.09 26.53 4.46
CA ASN A 217 28.50 25.13 4.29
C ASN A 217 27.32 24.14 4.28
N ILE A 218 26.09 24.65 4.33
CA ILE A 218 24.88 23.84 4.40
C ILE A 218 23.96 24.28 3.25
N GLN A 219 23.56 23.34 2.40
CA GLN A 219 22.50 23.55 1.43
C GLN A 219 21.21 22.92 1.94
N ILE A 220 20.13 23.72 1.99
CA ILE A 220 18.80 23.23 2.32
C ILE A 220 17.98 23.23 1.04
N LYS A 221 17.74 22.06 0.50
CA LYS A 221 16.83 21.86 -0.64
C LYS A 221 15.42 21.71 -0.11
N ILE A 222 14.55 22.63 -0.47
CA ILE A 222 13.14 22.64 -0.03
C ILE A 222 12.30 22.08 -1.16
N THR A 223 11.50 21.07 -0.87
CA THR A 223 10.56 20.44 -1.80
C THR A 223 9.14 20.51 -1.24
N ASP A 224 8.23 21.11 -1.99
CA ASP A 224 6.81 21.11 -1.64
C ASP A 224 6.20 19.75 -2.02
N ILE A 225 5.89 18.93 -1.04
CA ILE A 225 5.33 17.58 -1.29
C ILE A 225 4.00 17.67 -2.04
N VAL A 226 3.22 18.73 -1.80
CA VAL A 226 1.88 18.86 -2.41
C VAL A 226 1.91 19.42 -3.83
N ASN A 227 2.95 20.19 -4.22
CA ASN A 227 2.98 20.89 -5.50
C ASN A 227 3.81 20.22 -6.60
N GLU A 228 4.81 19.39 -6.27
CA GLU A 228 5.73 18.84 -7.28
C GLU A 228 5.41 17.40 -7.68
N GLN A 229 4.67 16.65 -6.89
CA GLN A 229 4.34 15.28 -7.24
C GLN A 229 2.82 15.11 -7.27
N ASN A 230 2.31 14.85 -8.48
CA ASN A 230 1.00 14.26 -8.60
C ASN A 230 0.99 13.04 -7.66
N PRO A 231 0.14 13.02 -6.62
CA PRO A 231 0.19 11.97 -5.58
C PRO A 231 0.14 10.56 -6.14
N ILE A 232 -0.47 10.41 -7.32
CA ILE A 232 -0.49 9.17 -8.09
C ILE A 232 0.93 8.78 -8.55
N VAL A 233 1.80 9.75 -8.88
CA VAL A 233 3.13 9.49 -9.41
C VAL A 233 4.12 9.08 -8.32
N SER A 234 4.12 9.76 -7.18
CA SER A 234 5.08 9.48 -6.09
C SER A 234 4.92 8.11 -5.45
N SER A 235 3.71 7.63 -5.41
CA SER A 235 3.42 6.32 -4.84
C SER A 235 3.52 5.16 -5.84
N ILE A 236 3.34 5.47 -7.13
CA ILE A 236 3.74 4.54 -8.18
C ILE A 236 5.26 4.29 -8.08
N ASP A 237 6.06 5.28 -7.69
CA ASP A 237 7.51 5.12 -7.58
C ASP A 237 7.94 4.14 -6.48
N PHE A 238 7.28 4.10 -5.32
CA PHE A 238 7.63 3.19 -4.22
C PHE A 238 7.31 1.71 -4.52
N ASN A 239 6.21 1.44 -5.23
CA ASN A 239 5.79 0.08 -5.61
C ASN A 239 5.78 -0.15 -7.13
N ARG A 240 6.47 0.69 -7.88
CA ARG A 240 6.41 0.78 -9.35
C ARG A 240 6.58 -0.58 -10.04
N ILE A 241 7.58 -1.35 -9.62
CA ILE A 241 7.90 -2.64 -10.23
C ILE A 241 6.75 -3.64 -9.99
N TYR A 242 6.23 -3.71 -8.77
CA TYR A 242 5.16 -4.66 -8.42
C TYR A 242 3.83 -4.30 -9.07
N VAL A 243 3.45 -3.02 -9.05
CA VAL A 243 2.21 -2.55 -9.70
C VAL A 243 2.28 -2.77 -11.21
N PHE A 244 3.42 -2.47 -11.84
CA PHE A 244 3.63 -2.71 -13.26
C PHE A 244 3.56 -4.20 -13.60
N ALA A 245 4.22 -5.07 -12.82
CA ALA A 245 4.13 -6.51 -12.99
C ALA A 245 2.70 -7.03 -12.85
N MET A 246 1.92 -6.54 -11.88
CA MET A 246 0.51 -6.90 -11.71
C MET A 246 -0.35 -6.49 -12.90
N ILE A 247 -0.14 -5.29 -13.45
CA ILE A 247 -0.84 -4.82 -14.65
C ILE A 247 -0.49 -5.71 -15.85
N LEU A 248 0.78 -6.08 -16.04
CA LEU A 248 1.19 -7.00 -17.10
C LEU A 248 0.54 -8.38 -16.95
N ILE A 249 0.50 -8.93 -15.74
CA ILE A 249 -0.17 -10.21 -15.47
C ILE A 249 -1.66 -10.11 -15.81
N MET A 250 -2.32 -9.00 -15.48
CA MET A 250 -3.74 -8.78 -15.83
C MET A 250 -3.95 -8.72 -17.35
N ILE A 251 -3.07 -8.06 -18.10
CA ILE A 251 -3.15 -7.98 -19.57
C ILE A 251 -2.98 -9.36 -20.19
N ILE A 252 -1.94 -10.11 -19.78
CA ILE A 252 -1.69 -11.48 -20.26
C ILE A 252 -2.88 -12.38 -19.92
N SER A 253 -3.42 -12.29 -18.71
CA SER A 253 -4.59 -13.05 -18.27
C SER A 253 -5.83 -12.72 -19.09
N PHE A 254 -6.05 -11.45 -19.44
CA PHE A 254 -7.15 -11.01 -20.29
C PHE A 254 -7.05 -11.61 -21.70
N ILE A 255 -5.87 -11.57 -22.32
CA ILE A 255 -5.62 -12.17 -23.64
C ILE A 255 -5.87 -13.68 -23.59
N THR A 256 -5.34 -14.35 -22.57
CA THR A 256 -5.46 -15.80 -22.40
C THR A 256 -6.92 -16.23 -22.21
N ILE A 257 -7.66 -15.52 -21.36
CA ILE A 257 -9.09 -15.81 -21.12
C ILE A 257 -9.93 -15.61 -22.38
N THR A 258 -9.61 -14.57 -23.17
CA THR A 258 -10.30 -14.30 -24.45
C THR A 258 -10.05 -15.43 -25.45
N ASN A 259 -8.83 -15.95 -25.52
CA ASN A 259 -8.48 -17.07 -26.39
C ASN A 259 -9.19 -18.37 -25.96
N ILE A 260 -9.15 -18.68 -24.65
CA ILE A 260 -9.83 -19.87 -24.10
C ILE A 260 -11.34 -19.78 -24.32
N SER A 261 -11.90 -18.59 -24.10
CA SER A 261 -13.32 -18.32 -24.33
C SER A 261 -13.72 -18.58 -25.78
N THR A 262 -12.89 -18.12 -26.73
CA THR A 262 -13.11 -18.35 -28.16
C THR A 262 -13.02 -19.84 -28.52
N TYR A 263 -12.04 -20.55 -27.99
CA TYR A 263 -11.86 -21.98 -28.15
C TYR A 263 -13.06 -22.77 -27.60
N TRP A 264 -13.50 -22.44 -26.38
CA TRP A 264 -14.66 -23.11 -25.77
C TRP A 264 -15.94 -22.96 -26.60
N ILE A 265 -16.17 -21.80 -27.23
CA ILE A 265 -17.33 -21.62 -28.14
C ILE A 265 -17.20 -22.47 -29.38
N ARG A 266 -15.98 -22.60 -29.96
CA ARG A 266 -15.78 -23.50 -31.11
C ARG A 266 -16.19 -24.93 -30.79
N GLU A 267 -15.80 -25.45 -29.62
CA GLU A 267 -16.24 -26.80 -29.19
C GLU A 267 -17.75 -26.91 -28.98
N LYS A 268 -18.41 -25.81 -28.60
CA LYS A 268 -19.87 -25.76 -28.40
C LYS A 268 -20.65 -25.44 -29.65
N THR A 269 -19.98 -25.11 -30.75
CA THR A 269 -20.62 -24.65 -31.99
C THR A 269 -21.68 -25.64 -32.48
N LYS A 270 -21.39 -26.96 -32.51
CA LYS A 270 -22.35 -27.99 -32.90
C LYS A 270 -23.58 -28.05 -31.99
N GLU A 271 -23.42 -27.97 -30.69
CA GLU A 271 -24.54 -27.96 -29.73
C GLU A 271 -25.41 -26.70 -29.91
N LEU A 272 -24.77 -25.53 -30.09
CA LEU A 272 -25.46 -24.27 -30.30
C LEU A 272 -26.21 -24.24 -31.65
N ALA A 273 -25.64 -24.82 -32.72
CA ALA A 273 -26.28 -24.93 -34.00
C ALA A 273 -27.52 -25.83 -33.96
N VAL A 274 -27.45 -26.99 -33.27
CA VAL A 274 -28.63 -27.87 -33.08
C VAL A 274 -29.73 -27.14 -32.33
N ARG A 275 -29.41 -26.39 -31.28
CA ARG A 275 -30.40 -25.60 -30.55
C ARG A 275 -31.03 -24.52 -31.40
N LYS A 276 -30.25 -23.89 -32.28
CA LYS A 276 -30.74 -22.89 -33.24
C LYS A 276 -31.66 -23.52 -34.28
N LEU A 277 -31.37 -24.73 -34.74
CA LEU A 277 -32.23 -25.52 -35.62
C LEU A 277 -33.60 -25.85 -35.00
N VAL A 278 -33.61 -26.13 -33.68
CA VAL A 278 -34.84 -26.41 -32.92
C VAL A 278 -35.63 -25.14 -32.57
N GLY A 279 -35.17 -23.95 -33.06
CA GLY A 279 -35.88 -22.68 -32.89
C GLY A 279 -35.38 -21.81 -31.73
N ALA A 280 -34.23 -22.08 -31.13
CA ALA A 280 -33.71 -21.20 -30.12
C ALA A 280 -33.29 -19.84 -30.70
N HIS A 281 -33.80 -18.78 -30.12
CA HIS A 281 -33.48 -17.41 -30.50
C HIS A 281 -32.03 -17.04 -30.15
N ASN A 282 -31.38 -16.19 -30.96
CA ASN A 282 -29.99 -15.75 -30.75
C ASN A 282 -29.76 -15.17 -29.33
N SER A 283 -30.72 -14.39 -28.80
CA SER A 283 -30.65 -13.84 -27.44
C SER A 283 -30.65 -14.92 -26.37
N SER A 284 -31.42 -16.00 -26.53
CA SER A 284 -31.45 -17.12 -25.59
C SER A 284 -30.10 -17.86 -25.53
N LEU A 285 -29.45 -18.05 -26.69
CA LEU A 285 -28.13 -18.66 -26.79
C LEU A 285 -27.04 -17.76 -26.19
N ALA A 286 -27.13 -16.44 -26.44
CA ALA A 286 -26.22 -15.46 -25.85
C ALA A 286 -26.32 -15.43 -24.31
N ILE A 287 -27.54 -15.36 -23.76
CA ILE A 287 -27.78 -15.36 -22.31
C ILE A 287 -27.28 -16.67 -21.67
N MET A 288 -27.52 -17.81 -22.29
CA MET A 288 -27.03 -19.10 -21.78
C MET A 288 -25.51 -19.14 -21.74
N THR A 289 -24.84 -18.59 -22.75
CA THR A 289 -23.37 -18.49 -22.79
C THR A 289 -22.87 -17.55 -21.70
N MET A 290 -23.47 -16.35 -21.60
CA MET A 290 -23.14 -15.34 -20.59
C MET A 290 -23.26 -15.89 -19.16
N ASN A 291 -24.38 -16.57 -18.85
CA ASN A 291 -24.58 -17.15 -17.52
C ASN A 291 -23.52 -18.20 -17.17
N THR A 292 -23.05 -18.98 -18.14
CA THR A 292 -21.98 -19.96 -17.91
C THR A 292 -20.66 -19.28 -17.54
N TYR A 293 -20.29 -18.20 -18.26
CA TYR A 293 -19.09 -17.42 -17.97
C TYR A 293 -19.17 -16.71 -16.62
N LEU A 294 -20.26 -16.02 -16.34
CA LEU A 294 -20.48 -15.34 -15.07
C LEU A 294 -20.36 -16.29 -13.89
N THR A 295 -20.88 -17.53 -14.02
CA THR A 295 -20.75 -18.51 -12.94
C THR A 295 -19.30 -18.91 -12.70
N VAL A 296 -18.49 -19.08 -13.75
CA VAL A 296 -17.06 -19.37 -13.56
C VAL A 296 -16.32 -18.18 -12.96
N CYS A 297 -16.65 -16.96 -13.37
CA CYS A 297 -16.08 -15.75 -12.77
C CYS A 297 -16.42 -15.63 -11.27
N ILE A 298 -17.66 -15.90 -10.88
CA ILE A 298 -18.08 -15.90 -9.47
C ILE A 298 -17.32 -16.96 -8.66
N LEU A 299 -17.17 -18.18 -9.20
CA LEU A 299 -16.38 -19.23 -8.55
C LEU A 299 -14.92 -18.85 -8.42
N GLY A 300 -14.33 -18.23 -9.47
CA GLY A 300 -12.96 -17.72 -9.44
C GLY A 300 -12.79 -16.60 -8.41
N MET A 301 -13.76 -15.71 -8.26
CA MET A 301 -13.78 -14.65 -7.27
C MET A 301 -13.83 -15.21 -5.83
N ILE A 302 -14.72 -16.15 -5.57
CA ILE A 302 -14.85 -16.77 -4.24
C ILE A 302 -13.55 -17.47 -3.85
N SER A 303 -13.00 -18.30 -4.76
CA SER A 303 -11.75 -19.02 -4.49
C SER A 303 -10.56 -18.06 -4.37
N GLY A 304 -10.50 -17.02 -5.22
CA GLY A 304 -9.48 -15.99 -5.15
C GLY A 304 -9.55 -15.15 -3.88
N GLY A 305 -10.77 -14.84 -3.42
CA GLY A 305 -11.00 -14.12 -2.16
C GLY A 305 -10.52 -14.91 -0.94
N ILE A 306 -10.79 -16.21 -0.90
CA ILE A 306 -10.31 -17.09 0.18
C ILE A 306 -8.78 -17.12 0.19
N ILE A 307 -8.15 -17.31 -0.97
CA ILE A 307 -6.69 -17.34 -1.07
C ILE A 307 -6.09 -15.99 -0.70
N PHE A 308 -6.68 -14.89 -1.17
CA PHE A 308 -6.21 -13.54 -0.85
C PHE A 308 -6.24 -13.27 0.65
N GLU A 309 -7.32 -13.66 1.33
CA GLU A 309 -7.46 -13.50 2.78
C GLU A 309 -6.44 -14.34 3.56
N VAL A 310 -6.14 -15.56 3.09
CA VAL A 310 -5.07 -16.39 3.66
C VAL A 310 -3.72 -15.73 3.49
N LEU A 311 -3.38 -15.25 2.28
CA LEU A 311 -2.11 -14.56 2.01
C LEU A 311 -1.94 -13.30 2.87
N LYS A 312 -3.04 -12.59 3.15
CA LYS A 312 -3.06 -11.41 4.01
C LYS A 312 -2.78 -11.78 5.47
N ARG A 313 -3.46 -12.81 6.00
CA ARG A 313 -3.29 -13.28 7.38
C ARG A 313 -1.90 -13.83 7.68
N GLU A 314 -1.33 -14.56 6.75
CA GLU A 314 0.05 -15.08 6.83
C GLU A 314 1.12 -13.99 6.68
N GLY A 315 0.73 -12.74 6.48
CA GLY A 315 1.67 -11.62 6.33
C GLY A 315 2.49 -11.63 5.05
N ILE A 316 2.21 -12.54 4.11
CA ILE A 316 2.97 -12.67 2.85
C ILE A 316 2.87 -11.36 2.04
N LEU A 317 1.70 -10.70 2.05
CA LEU A 317 1.52 -9.45 1.34
C LEU A 317 2.33 -8.29 1.97
N LYS A 318 2.59 -8.32 3.28
CA LYS A 318 3.44 -7.33 3.96
C LYS A 318 4.90 -7.43 3.53
N LEU A 319 5.39 -8.65 3.24
CA LEU A 319 6.78 -8.87 2.81
C LEU A 319 7.10 -8.24 1.45
N PHE A 320 6.12 -8.17 0.56
CA PHE A 320 6.34 -7.72 -0.81
C PHE A 320 5.86 -6.30 -1.10
N ILE A 321 4.78 -5.84 -0.44
CA ILE A 321 4.04 -4.65 -0.88
C ILE A 321 3.66 -3.71 0.28
N ASN A 322 4.09 -3.96 1.52
CA ASN A 322 3.63 -3.22 2.70
C ASN A 322 2.10 -3.08 2.76
N TYR A 323 1.40 -4.19 2.42
CA TYR A 323 -0.05 -4.18 2.28
C TYR A 323 -0.72 -4.24 3.66
N GLU A 324 -1.24 -3.11 4.11
CA GLU A 324 -2.02 -3.00 5.35
C GLU A 324 -3.36 -2.34 5.06
N THR A 325 -4.44 -3.08 5.25
CA THR A 325 -5.80 -2.55 5.08
C THR A 325 -6.64 -2.83 6.31
N LYS A 326 -7.50 -1.86 6.67
CA LYS A 326 -8.51 -2.04 7.72
C LYS A 326 -9.71 -2.81 7.15
N PHE A 327 -10.51 -3.43 7.99
CA PHE A 327 -11.72 -4.16 7.59
C PHE A 327 -12.69 -3.34 6.72
N SER A 328 -12.81 -2.03 6.99
CA SER A 328 -13.61 -1.12 6.16
C SER A 328 -13.10 -1.00 4.74
N ASP A 329 -11.78 -1.04 4.55
CA ASP A 329 -11.13 -0.94 3.26
C ASP A 329 -11.28 -2.24 2.48
N ASP A 330 -11.21 -3.37 3.16
CA ASP A 330 -11.40 -4.69 2.56
C ASP A 330 -12.77 -4.81 1.91
N LEU A 331 -13.80 -4.24 2.53
CA LEU A 331 -15.14 -4.22 1.95
C LEU A 331 -15.21 -3.35 0.69
N ILE A 332 -14.56 -2.20 0.68
CA ILE A 332 -14.47 -1.33 -0.50
C ILE A 332 -13.68 -2.03 -1.62
N ILE A 333 -12.53 -2.62 -1.30
CA ILE A 333 -11.69 -3.37 -2.23
C ILE A 333 -12.51 -4.50 -2.86
N PHE A 334 -13.23 -5.26 -2.05
CA PHE A 334 -14.10 -6.35 -2.51
C PHE A 334 -15.17 -5.86 -3.48
N LEU A 335 -15.89 -4.78 -3.15
CA LEU A 335 -16.95 -4.24 -4.01
C LEU A 335 -16.40 -3.68 -5.32
N VAL A 336 -15.31 -2.93 -5.28
CA VAL A 336 -14.69 -2.36 -6.48
C VAL A 336 -14.12 -3.46 -7.37
N SER A 337 -13.42 -4.45 -6.81
CA SER A 337 -12.89 -5.59 -7.57
C SER A 337 -14.00 -6.44 -8.20
N LEU A 338 -15.13 -6.61 -7.50
CA LEU A 338 -16.31 -7.29 -8.04
C LEU A 338 -16.89 -6.56 -9.26
N ILE A 339 -17.06 -5.24 -9.17
CA ILE A 339 -17.56 -4.43 -10.29
C ILE A 339 -16.63 -4.53 -11.49
N ILE A 340 -15.33 -4.35 -11.27
CA ILE A 340 -14.31 -4.42 -12.32
C ILE A 340 -14.30 -5.82 -12.96
N LEU A 341 -14.37 -6.89 -12.17
CA LEU A 341 -14.39 -8.26 -12.68
C LEU A 341 -15.63 -8.54 -13.53
N ILE A 342 -16.81 -8.03 -13.13
CA ILE A 342 -18.03 -8.13 -13.93
C ILE A 342 -17.86 -7.39 -15.26
N LEU A 343 -17.35 -6.16 -15.25
CA LEU A 343 -17.09 -5.39 -16.47
C LEU A 343 -16.10 -6.11 -17.39
N PHE A 344 -15.02 -6.66 -16.84
CA PHE A 344 -14.06 -7.48 -17.61
C PHE A 344 -14.71 -8.71 -18.20
N SER A 345 -15.56 -9.42 -17.46
CA SER A 345 -16.26 -10.60 -17.95
C SER A 345 -17.21 -10.27 -19.11
N LEU A 346 -17.88 -9.12 -19.04
CA LEU A 346 -18.74 -8.64 -20.14
C LEU A 346 -17.92 -8.29 -21.38
N LEU A 347 -16.78 -7.62 -21.24
CA LEU A 347 -15.89 -7.30 -22.36
C LEU A 347 -15.36 -8.57 -23.06
N ILE A 348 -14.96 -9.56 -22.30
CA ILE A 348 -14.46 -10.84 -22.82
C ILE A 348 -15.57 -11.55 -23.63
N LEU A 349 -16.83 -11.42 -23.20
CA LEU A 349 -17.97 -12.08 -23.84
C LEU A 349 -18.41 -11.46 -25.16
N ILE A 350 -18.03 -10.22 -25.48
CA ILE A 350 -18.43 -9.55 -26.71
C ILE A 350 -18.08 -10.41 -27.95
N LYS A 351 -16.83 -10.81 -28.08
CA LYS A 351 -16.34 -11.61 -29.22
C LYS A 351 -17.02 -12.98 -29.32
N PRO A 352 -17.15 -13.78 -28.25
CA PRO A 352 -17.90 -15.01 -28.19
C PRO A 352 -19.37 -14.84 -28.57
N ILE A 353 -20.05 -13.84 -28.00
CA ILE A 353 -21.49 -13.62 -28.28
C ILE A 353 -21.72 -13.26 -29.74
N VAL A 354 -20.90 -12.36 -30.30
CA VAL A 354 -20.98 -12.02 -31.73
C VAL A 354 -20.81 -13.26 -32.61
N LYS A 355 -19.87 -14.15 -32.24
CA LYS A 355 -19.67 -15.41 -32.98
C LYS A 355 -20.90 -16.32 -32.90
N VAL A 356 -21.53 -16.45 -31.73
CA VAL A 356 -22.77 -17.24 -31.55
C VAL A 356 -23.94 -16.68 -32.36
N CYS A 357 -24.09 -15.34 -32.35
CA CYS A 357 -25.16 -14.68 -33.11
C CYS A 357 -24.98 -14.83 -34.63
N LYS A 358 -23.75 -14.79 -35.13
CA LYS A 358 -23.40 -14.91 -36.55
C LYS A 358 -23.31 -16.36 -37.05
N LEU A 359 -23.54 -17.36 -36.20
CA LEU A 359 -23.50 -18.79 -36.58
C LEU A 359 -24.44 -19.09 -37.71
N GLN A 360 -23.89 -19.47 -38.88
CA GLN A 360 -24.62 -19.98 -40.00
C GLN A 360 -24.75 -21.51 -39.90
N ILE A 361 -25.97 -21.99 -39.88
CA ILE A 361 -26.27 -23.40 -39.63
C ILE A 361 -25.69 -24.28 -40.75
N ASN A 362 -25.69 -23.78 -41.99
CA ASN A 362 -25.19 -24.51 -43.15
C ASN A 362 -23.67 -24.78 -43.09
N GLU A 363 -22.88 -23.85 -42.58
CA GLU A 363 -21.42 -24.01 -42.45
C GLU A 363 -21.05 -25.08 -41.38
N VAL A 364 -21.80 -25.09 -40.26
CA VAL A 364 -21.58 -26.04 -39.18
C VAL A 364 -21.92 -27.49 -39.57
N ILE A 365 -22.92 -27.68 -40.44
CA ILE A 365 -23.34 -29.01 -40.91
C ILE A 365 -22.35 -29.53 -41.95
N ARG A 366 -21.78 -28.65 -42.80
CA ARG A 366 -20.77 -29.03 -43.80
C ARG A 366 -19.38 -29.34 -43.18
N GLY A 367 -19.15 -29.01 -41.93
CA GLY A 367 -17.86 -29.24 -41.29
C GLY A 367 -16.74 -28.30 -41.77
N GLU A 368 -17.09 -27.19 -42.41
CA GLU A 368 -16.20 -26.13 -42.87
C GLU A 368 -16.01 -25.12 -41.69
N ASP A 369 -15.17 -25.47 -40.66
CA ASP A 369 -14.81 -24.59 -39.56
C ASP A 369 -13.42 -23.98 -39.75
#